data_aff90429f1d5270a3f5c23c225347648
#
_entry.id   aff90429f1d5270a3f5c23c225347648
#
_cell.length_a   1.000
_cell.length_b   1.000
_cell.length_c   1.000
_cell.angle_alpha   90.00
_cell.angle_beta   90.00
_cell.angle_gamma   90.00
#
_symmetry.space_group_name_H-M   'P 1'
#
loop_
_entity.id
_entity.type
_entity.pdbx_description
1 polymer ?
#
loop_
_entity_poly.entity_id
_entity_poly.type
_entity_poly.pdbx_seq_one_letter_code
_entity_poly.pdbx_strand_id
1 'polypeptide(L)'
;MASVSAPEVEGAAERRLLADSELAGLQYQSGFGNHFLSEALPGALPQQNSPQRCPYGLYAEQISGTAFTAPRAANRRSWLYRIRPAVLYRPLRRADNGHITSHFADVETPPNPLRWNPIPIPSEPTDFIDGLITMAGNGGPHEQTGCGIHVYAANRSMSSRAFYDADGELLVVPQQGRLGVMTELGRLLVEPREIVVIPRGVRFRIELPDGAAHGYVCENFGAPLRLPDLGPIGSNGLAGERDFCAPVAWYEDRDERYELVAKFGGALWSAQMDHSPFNVVAWRGNYVPYKYDLRRFNAIGSISFDHPDPSIYLVLQSITDTPGVDSLDFVIFPPRWVAMEHTFRPPWFHRNVASEFMGLIHGTYDAKAEGFVPGGASLHNCMTGHGP
;
A
#
# COMPACT_ATOMS: atom_id res chain seq x y z
N MET A 1 46.56 33.11 -23.83
CA MET A 1 45.92 32.09 -23.02
C MET A 1 44.43 32.42 -22.96
N ALA A 2 43.62 31.74 -23.74
CA ALA A 2 42.19 31.94 -23.80
C ALA A 2 41.55 31.01 -22.75
N SER A 3 40.78 31.56 -21.82
CA SER A 3 39.99 30.82 -20.84
C SER A 3 38.76 30.23 -21.54
N VAL A 4 38.70 28.92 -21.60
CA VAL A 4 37.49 28.19 -22.04
C VAL A 4 36.54 28.14 -20.84
N SER A 5 35.44 28.87 -20.94
CA SER A 5 34.33 28.74 -19.98
C SER A 5 33.62 27.38 -20.18
N ALA A 6 33.39 26.64 -19.08
CA ALA A 6 32.60 25.44 -19.09
C ALA A 6 31.15 25.75 -19.51
N PRO A 7 30.47 24.87 -20.25
CA PRO A 7 29.07 25.07 -20.58
C PRO A 7 28.21 24.99 -19.34
N GLU A 8 27.37 26.00 -19.16
CA GLU A 8 26.27 25.97 -18.16
C GLU A 8 25.36 24.75 -18.46
N VAL A 9 25.20 23.91 -17.48
CA VAL A 9 24.21 22.83 -17.53
C VAL A 9 22.85 23.50 -17.46
N GLU A 10 22.14 23.56 -18.56
CA GLU A 10 20.73 23.94 -18.60
C GLU A 10 19.95 23.09 -17.56
N GLY A 11 19.23 23.80 -16.70
CA GLY A 11 18.47 23.20 -15.62
C GLY A 11 17.51 22.13 -16.15
N ALA A 12 17.51 20.96 -15.52
CA ALA A 12 16.51 19.94 -15.75
C ALA A 12 15.13 20.58 -15.60
N ALA A 13 14.33 20.54 -16.67
CA ALA A 13 12.96 21.06 -16.65
C ALA A 13 12.23 20.41 -15.46
N GLU A 14 11.75 21.24 -14.53
CA GLU A 14 10.96 20.77 -13.39
C GLU A 14 9.81 19.92 -13.92
N ARG A 15 9.73 18.67 -13.46
CA ARG A 15 8.71 17.73 -13.87
C ARG A 15 7.35 18.28 -13.45
N ARG A 16 6.48 18.53 -14.42
CA ARG A 16 5.10 18.94 -14.14
C ARG A 16 4.37 17.81 -13.43
N LEU A 17 3.97 18.03 -12.18
CA LEU A 17 3.03 17.16 -11.48
C LEU A 17 1.68 17.13 -12.20
N LEU A 18 0.92 16.06 -12.06
CA LEU A 18 -0.41 15.97 -12.62
C LEU A 18 -1.31 17.06 -12.04
N ALA A 19 -2.01 17.75 -12.90
CA ALA A 19 -2.99 18.74 -12.48
C ALA A 19 -4.17 18.06 -11.74
N ASP A 20 -4.80 18.77 -10.81
CA ASP A 20 -5.97 18.25 -10.08
C ASP A 20 -7.07 17.73 -11.00
N SER A 21 -7.30 18.38 -12.14
CA SER A 21 -8.28 17.95 -13.14
C SER A 21 -7.91 16.61 -13.81
N GLU A 22 -6.62 16.36 -14.01
CA GLU A 22 -6.13 15.09 -14.58
C GLU A 22 -6.27 13.96 -13.56
N LEU A 23 -6.00 14.23 -12.26
CA LEU A 23 -6.19 13.26 -11.18
C LEU A 23 -7.66 12.95 -10.94
N ALA A 24 -8.54 13.94 -10.97
CA ALA A 24 -9.98 13.77 -10.80
C ALA A 24 -10.63 13.02 -11.98
N GLY A 25 -10.02 13.06 -13.18
CA GLY A 25 -10.49 12.38 -14.38
C GLY A 25 -10.02 10.94 -14.53
N LEU A 26 -9.30 10.37 -13.55
CA LEU A 26 -8.80 9.00 -13.65
C LEU A 26 -9.93 7.98 -13.74
N GLN A 27 -9.76 7.02 -14.63
CA GLN A 27 -10.68 5.90 -14.82
C GLN A 27 -10.16 4.67 -14.10
N TYR A 28 -11.08 3.81 -13.63
CA TYR A 28 -10.76 2.61 -12.89
C TYR A 28 -11.55 1.40 -13.41
N GLN A 29 -11.02 0.21 -13.15
CA GLN A 29 -11.71 -1.05 -13.36
C GLN A 29 -12.19 -1.57 -12.00
N SER A 30 -13.46 -1.96 -11.91
CA SER A 30 -14.09 -2.39 -10.66
C SER A 30 -13.90 -3.89 -10.43
N GLY A 31 -13.66 -4.26 -9.19
CA GLY A 31 -13.69 -5.65 -8.73
C GLY A 31 -12.41 -6.07 -8.00
N PHE A 32 -12.58 -6.86 -6.93
CA PHE A 32 -11.46 -7.44 -6.18
C PHE A 32 -10.97 -8.73 -6.82
N GLY A 33 -9.67 -8.84 -7.10
CA GLY A 33 -9.06 -10.07 -7.59
C GLY A 33 -9.48 -10.52 -8.99
N ASN A 34 -10.17 -9.68 -9.74
CA ASN A 34 -10.59 -9.97 -11.10
C ASN A 34 -9.39 -10.07 -12.06
N HIS A 35 -9.58 -10.85 -13.14
CA HIS A 35 -8.68 -10.83 -14.28
C HIS A 35 -9.04 -9.63 -15.16
N PHE A 36 -8.30 -8.57 -15.00
CA PHE A 36 -8.45 -7.35 -15.78
C PHE A 36 -7.64 -7.41 -17.08
N LEU A 37 -8.00 -6.54 -18.00
CA LEU A 37 -7.20 -6.21 -19.17
C LEU A 37 -7.30 -4.70 -19.42
N SER A 38 -6.19 -4.09 -19.81
CA SER A 38 -6.14 -2.66 -20.06
C SER A 38 -5.04 -2.32 -21.05
N GLU A 39 -5.31 -1.37 -21.94
CA GLU A 39 -4.33 -0.84 -22.89
C GLU A 39 -4.43 0.68 -22.99
N ALA A 40 -3.29 1.34 -22.99
CA ALA A 40 -3.18 2.80 -23.17
C ALA A 40 -3.08 3.19 -24.67
N LEU A 41 -2.69 2.22 -25.52
CA LEU A 41 -2.75 2.34 -26.96
C LEU A 41 -3.65 1.27 -27.52
N PRO A 42 -4.66 1.60 -28.35
CA PRO A 42 -5.56 0.62 -28.95
C PRO A 42 -4.79 -0.44 -29.73
N GLY A 43 -5.07 -1.72 -29.44
CA GLY A 43 -4.41 -2.86 -30.08
C GLY A 43 -3.03 -3.22 -29.54
N ALA A 44 -2.62 -2.67 -28.41
CA ALA A 44 -1.36 -3.04 -27.75
C ALA A 44 -1.44 -4.40 -27.04
N LEU A 45 -2.64 -4.83 -26.63
CA LEU A 45 -2.85 -6.17 -26.07
C LEU A 45 -2.79 -7.25 -27.16
N PRO A 46 -1.81 -8.16 -27.10
CA PRO A 46 -1.77 -9.28 -28.03
C PRO A 46 -2.82 -10.33 -27.66
N GLN A 47 -3.21 -11.15 -28.62
CA GLN A 47 -4.13 -12.27 -28.37
C GLN A 47 -3.55 -13.32 -27.43
N GLN A 48 -2.22 -13.52 -27.50
CA GLN A 48 -1.46 -14.46 -26.66
C GLN A 48 -0.64 -13.72 -25.63
N ASN A 49 -0.37 -14.34 -24.47
CA ASN A 49 0.40 -13.72 -23.41
C ASN A 49 1.87 -13.50 -23.78
N SER A 50 2.49 -14.48 -24.44
CA SER A 50 3.88 -14.40 -24.90
C SER A 50 3.93 -14.61 -26.44
N PRO A 51 3.59 -13.59 -27.22
CA PRO A 51 3.56 -13.71 -28.66
C PRO A 51 5.00 -13.65 -29.23
N GLN A 52 5.21 -14.26 -30.41
CA GLN A 52 6.48 -14.13 -31.14
C GLN A 52 6.75 -12.68 -31.57
N ARG A 53 5.69 -11.93 -31.83
CA ARG A 53 5.75 -10.50 -32.13
C ARG A 53 4.65 -9.79 -31.35
N CYS A 54 5.06 -8.94 -30.42
CA CYS A 54 4.13 -8.04 -29.78
C CYS A 54 3.74 -6.89 -30.73
N PRO A 55 2.48 -6.41 -30.66
CA PRO A 55 2.11 -5.15 -31.28
C PRO A 55 3.08 -4.03 -30.85
N TYR A 56 3.30 -3.06 -31.73
CA TYR A 56 4.18 -1.90 -31.49
C TYR A 56 5.63 -2.25 -31.09
N GLY A 57 6.09 -3.48 -31.30
CA GLY A 57 7.43 -3.91 -30.91
C GLY A 57 7.65 -4.01 -29.39
N LEU A 58 6.57 -4.09 -28.62
CA LEU A 58 6.63 -4.17 -27.14
C LEU A 58 7.25 -5.48 -26.69
N TYR A 59 7.82 -5.47 -25.48
CA TYR A 59 8.31 -6.66 -24.79
C TYR A 59 7.22 -7.25 -23.90
N ALA A 60 6.99 -8.56 -24.02
CA ALA A 60 6.11 -9.30 -23.11
C ALA A 60 6.90 -9.68 -21.86
N GLU A 61 6.35 -9.35 -20.70
CA GLU A 61 6.94 -9.60 -19.39
C GLU A 61 5.86 -10.09 -18.43
N GLN A 62 6.19 -10.99 -17.50
CA GLN A 62 5.26 -11.44 -16.48
C GLN A 62 5.73 -10.99 -15.10
N ILE A 63 4.82 -10.45 -14.27
CA ILE A 63 5.00 -10.29 -12.84
C ILE A 63 4.09 -11.27 -12.10
N SER A 64 4.63 -11.99 -11.13
CA SER A 64 3.92 -13.02 -10.37
C SER A 64 4.06 -12.78 -8.87
N GLY A 65 2.93 -12.67 -8.18
CA GLY A 65 2.85 -12.53 -6.72
C GLY A 65 2.70 -13.85 -5.99
N THR A 66 2.60 -14.97 -6.72
CA THR A 66 2.56 -16.33 -6.19
C THR A 66 3.49 -17.23 -7.00
N ALA A 67 3.77 -18.43 -6.50
CA ALA A 67 4.46 -19.43 -7.30
C ALA A 67 3.70 -19.73 -8.59
N PHE A 68 4.40 -20.06 -9.68
CA PHE A 68 3.77 -20.41 -10.97
C PHE A 68 2.83 -21.61 -10.85
N THR A 69 3.11 -22.51 -9.91
CA THR A 69 2.37 -23.74 -9.64
C THR A 69 1.27 -23.58 -8.60
N ALA A 70 1.04 -22.35 -8.11
CA ALA A 70 -0.04 -22.11 -7.15
C ALA A 70 -1.40 -22.56 -7.71
N PRO A 71 -2.31 -23.05 -6.86
CA PRO A 71 -3.66 -23.42 -7.28
C PRO A 71 -4.36 -22.29 -8.04
N ARG A 72 -5.16 -22.64 -9.05
CA ARG A 72 -5.80 -21.65 -9.93
C ARG A 72 -6.53 -20.52 -9.17
N ALA A 73 -7.21 -20.86 -8.09
CA ALA A 73 -7.96 -19.88 -7.28
C ALA A 73 -7.05 -18.90 -6.53
N ALA A 74 -5.85 -19.33 -6.15
CA ALA A 74 -4.87 -18.53 -5.42
C ALA A 74 -3.81 -17.86 -6.31
N ASN A 75 -3.68 -18.28 -7.56
CA ASN A 75 -2.63 -17.82 -8.46
C ASN A 75 -2.79 -16.34 -8.81
N ARG A 76 -1.75 -15.54 -8.55
CA ARG A 76 -1.69 -14.10 -8.79
C ARG A 76 -0.57 -13.80 -9.78
N ARG A 77 -0.93 -13.27 -10.95
CA ARG A 77 0.03 -12.88 -11.99
C ARG A 77 -0.58 -11.87 -12.94
N SER A 78 0.28 -11.05 -13.56
CA SER A 78 -0.10 -10.15 -14.64
C SER A 78 0.94 -10.20 -15.75
N TRP A 79 0.48 -10.12 -17.00
CA TRP A 79 1.31 -9.97 -18.18
C TRP A 79 1.36 -8.50 -18.56
N LEU A 80 2.59 -8.00 -18.71
CA LEU A 80 2.90 -6.62 -19.02
C LEU A 80 3.48 -6.54 -20.44
N TYR A 81 3.05 -5.56 -21.18
CA TYR A 81 3.55 -5.28 -22.53
C TYR A 81 4.16 -3.88 -22.52
N ARG A 82 5.50 -3.82 -22.58
CA ARG A 82 6.24 -2.62 -22.25
C ARG A 82 7.28 -2.25 -23.30
N ILE A 83 7.63 -0.96 -23.32
CA ILE A 83 8.57 -0.40 -24.30
C ILE A 83 9.98 -0.88 -24.03
N ARG A 84 10.39 -0.95 -22.75
CA ARG A 84 11.74 -1.37 -22.33
C ARG A 84 11.63 -2.48 -21.27
N PRO A 85 12.41 -3.57 -21.38
CA PRO A 85 12.41 -4.62 -20.36
C PRO A 85 12.74 -4.11 -18.95
N ALA A 86 12.13 -4.70 -17.92
CA ALA A 86 12.32 -4.30 -16.52
C ALA A 86 13.76 -4.47 -16.03
N VAL A 87 14.58 -5.25 -16.72
CA VAL A 87 15.99 -5.52 -16.37
C VAL A 87 16.96 -4.38 -16.75
N LEU A 88 16.50 -3.35 -17.45
CA LEU A 88 17.36 -2.26 -17.91
C LEU A 88 17.58 -1.23 -16.79
N TYR A 89 18.41 -1.58 -15.83
CA TYR A 89 18.93 -0.70 -14.78
C TYR A 89 20.36 -1.10 -14.43
N ARG A 90 21.11 -0.17 -13.85
CA ARG A 90 22.49 -0.45 -13.37
C ARG A 90 22.42 -1.33 -12.12
N PRO A 91 23.52 -2.03 -11.74
CA PRO A 91 23.51 -2.85 -10.53
C PRO A 91 23.04 -2.08 -9.29
N LEU A 92 22.15 -2.70 -8.55
CA LEU A 92 21.66 -2.20 -7.27
C LEU A 92 22.80 -2.12 -6.25
N ARG A 93 22.86 -1.02 -5.52
CA ARG A 93 23.84 -0.81 -4.43
C ARG A 93 23.07 -0.49 -3.16
N ARG A 94 23.64 -0.88 -2.02
CA ARG A 94 23.07 -0.55 -0.72
C ARG A 94 22.86 0.96 -0.60
N ALA A 95 21.65 1.33 -0.19
CA ALA A 95 21.25 2.69 0.14
C ALA A 95 21.09 2.86 1.65
N ASP A 96 20.98 4.10 2.12
CA ASP A 96 20.64 4.38 3.49
C ASP A 96 19.17 3.98 3.74
N ASN A 97 18.93 3.25 4.82
CA ASN A 97 17.59 2.84 5.22
C ASN A 97 16.77 3.98 5.85
N GLY A 98 17.39 5.10 6.20
CA GLY A 98 16.72 6.14 6.99
C GLY A 98 16.13 5.56 8.29
N HIS A 99 14.81 5.65 8.44
CA HIS A 99 14.10 5.14 9.61
C HIS A 99 13.34 3.83 9.35
N ILE A 100 13.67 3.13 8.27
CA ILE A 100 13.04 1.85 7.91
C ILE A 100 13.86 0.70 8.49
N THR A 101 13.17 -0.24 9.13
CA THR A 101 13.78 -1.51 9.56
C THR A 101 12.76 -2.66 9.42
N SER A 102 13.27 -3.87 9.19
CA SER A 102 12.54 -5.14 9.32
C SER A 102 13.20 -6.05 10.35
N HIS A 103 14.08 -5.51 11.21
CA HIS A 103 14.77 -6.21 12.30
C HIS A 103 14.12 -5.84 13.63
N PHE A 104 12.92 -6.38 13.86
CA PHE A 104 12.10 -6.00 15.03
C PHE A 104 12.64 -6.59 16.34
N ALA A 105 13.40 -7.68 16.28
CA ALA A 105 13.99 -8.33 17.45
C ALA A 105 15.16 -7.52 18.08
N ASP A 106 15.70 -6.56 17.35
CA ASP A 106 16.81 -5.72 17.84
C ASP A 106 16.38 -4.70 18.90
N VAL A 107 15.07 -4.50 19.06
CA VAL A 107 14.49 -3.56 20.02
C VAL A 107 13.70 -4.32 21.08
N GLU A 108 14.08 -4.14 22.34
CA GLU A 108 13.31 -4.67 23.46
C GLU A 108 11.93 -3.98 23.51
N THR A 109 10.87 -4.77 23.39
CA THR A 109 9.50 -4.26 23.38
C THR A 109 8.81 -4.63 24.69
N PRO A 110 8.36 -3.65 25.49
CA PRO A 110 7.67 -3.91 26.73
C PRO A 110 6.25 -4.45 26.46
N PRO A 111 5.71 -5.35 27.31
CA PRO A 111 4.34 -5.85 27.18
C PRO A 111 3.31 -4.82 27.69
N ASN A 112 3.56 -3.54 27.53
CA ASN A 112 2.69 -2.45 27.95
C ASN A 112 1.98 -1.84 26.73
N PRO A 113 0.78 -1.25 26.91
CA PRO A 113 0.20 -0.40 25.88
C PRO A 113 1.12 0.78 25.57
N LEU A 114 1.37 1.01 24.28
CA LEU A 114 2.18 2.12 23.79
C LEU A 114 1.29 3.10 23.01
N ARG A 115 1.66 4.38 23.02
CA ARG A 115 0.94 5.42 22.29
C ARG A 115 1.91 6.48 21.75
N TRP A 116 1.63 6.96 20.55
CA TRP A 116 2.37 8.02 19.88
C TRP A 116 1.45 9.14 19.44
N ASN A 117 1.89 10.38 19.66
CA ASN A 117 1.30 11.53 19.01
C ASN A 117 1.57 11.49 17.50
N PRO A 118 0.81 12.25 16.69
CA PRO A 118 1.09 12.37 15.27
C PRO A 118 2.53 12.80 15.00
N ILE A 119 3.20 12.12 14.07
CA ILE A 119 4.52 12.52 13.61
C ILE A 119 4.34 13.76 12.73
N PRO A 120 5.05 14.86 13.01
CA PRO A 120 4.87 16.10 12.26
C PRO A 120 5.38 15.96 10.82
N ILE A 121 4.79 16.71 9.90
CA ILE A 121 5.33 16.88 8.56
C ILE A 121 6.73 17.51 8.67
N PRO A 122 7.76 16.94 8.01
CA PRO A 122 9.12 17.48 8.03
C PRO A 122 9.20 18.92 7.50
N SER A 123 10.14 19.70 8.00
CA SER A 123 10.47 21.03 7.45
C SER A 123 11.35 20.92 6.20
N GLU A 124 12.22 19.92 6.16
CA GLU A 124 13.11 19.67 5.04
C GLU A 124 12.37 18.91 3.92
N PRO A 125 12.76 19.10 2.65
CA PRO A 125 12.15 18.41 1.52
C PRO A 125 12.29 16.88 1.66
N THR A 126 11.19 16.21 1.98
CA THR A 126 11.14 14.78 2.29
C THR A 126 10.08 14.10 1.41
N ASP A 127 10.47 13.13 0.60
CA ASP A 127 9.53 12.34 -0.19
C ASP A 127 8.98 11.13 0.59
N PHE A 128 8.12 10.36 -0.07
CA PHE A 128 7.44 9.23 0.56
C PHE A 128 8.42 8.20 1.14
N ILE A 129 9.51 7.86 0.43
CA ILE A 129 10.47 6.85 0.89
C ILE A 129 11.27 7.37 2.10
N ASP A 130 11.78 8.60 1.97
CA ASP A 130 12.60 9.23 3.00
C ASP A 130 11.77 9.58 4.26
N GLY A 131 10.46 9.74 4.09
CA GLY A 131 9.51 10.03 5.16
C GLY A 131 8.92 8.79 5.85
N LEU A 132 9.29 7.57 5.45
CA LEU A 132 8.84 6.33 6.10
C LEU A 132 9.58 6.11 7.43
N ILE A 133 8.82 5.84 8.48
CA ILE A 133 9.33 5.56 9.83
C ILE A 133 8.68 4.28 10.33
N THR A 134 9.47 3.25 10.62
CA THR A 134 8.98 2.00 11.19
C THR A 134 8.59 2.21 12.66
N MET A 135 7.35 1.86 12.99
CA MET A 135 6.78 2.02 14.33
C MET A 135 6.73 0.70 15.09
N ALA A 136 6.40 -0.39 14.41
CA ALA A 136 6.25 -1.71 14.99
C ALA A 136 6.37 -2.79 13.90
N GLY A 137 6.43 -4.04 14.30
CA GLY A 137 6.39 -5.16 13.39
C GLY A 137 6.70 -6.50 14.06
N ASN A 138 6.50 -7.55 13.33
CA ASN A 138 6.87 -8.91 13.71
C ASN A 138 7.13 -9.76 12.48
N GLY A 139 7.76 -10.93 12.65
CA GLY A 139 8.19 -11.76 11.53
C GLY A 139 9.19 -11.05 10.63
N GLY A 140 9.17 -11.34 9.36
CA GLY A 140 10.07 -10.71 8.41
C GLY A 140 9.97 -11.24 6.99
N PRO A 141 10.68 -10.58 6.04
CA PRO A 141 10.64 -10.98 4.64
C PRO A 141 11.25 -12.36 4.37
N HIS A 142 12.16 -12.83 5.19
CA HIS A 142 12.77 -14.17 5.04
C HIS A 142 11.83 -15.28 5.50
N GLU A 143 11.09 -15.05 6.56
CA GLU A 143 10.08 -15.95 7.11
C GLU A 143 8.80 -15.95 6.26
N GLN A 144 8.60 -14.92 5.43
CA GLN A 144 7.40 -14.70 4.63
C GLN A 144 6.12 -14.71 5.47
N THR A 145 6.20 -14.15 6.67
CA THR A 145 5.09 -14.02 7.62
C THR A 145 5.25 -12.80 8.49
N GLY A 146 4.16 -12.30 9.05
CA GLY A 146 4.14 -11.08 9.84
C GLY A 146 4.05 -9.82 8.99
N CYS A 147 4.28 -8.68 9.62
CA CYS A 147 4.19 -7.37 8.97
C CYS A 147 5.12 -6.33 9.61
N GLY A 148 5.47 -5.32 8.82
CA GLY A 148 6.03 -4.07 9.29
C GLY A 148 4.96 -2.98 9.28
N ILE A 149 4.93 -2.14 10.31
CA ILE A 149 4.00 -1.01 10.40
C ILE A 149 4.82 0.26 10.42
N HIS A 150 4.53 1.12 9.46
CA HIS A 150 5.22 2.40 9.29
C HIS A 150 4.22 3.55 9.33
N VAL A 151 4.72 4.72 9.68
CA VAL A 151 4.09 6.01 9.42
C VAL A 151 4.88 6.68 8.31
N TYR A 152 4.23 7.38 7.40
CA TYR A 152 4.90 8.28 6.48
C TYR A 152 4.49 9.72 6.73
N ALA A 153 5.45 10.63 6.61
CA ALA A 153 5.24 12.07 6.64
C ALA A 153 6.10 12.69 5.54
N ALA A 154 5.47 13.25 4.51
CA ALA A 154 6.14 13.72 3.31
C ALA A 154 5.63 15.11 2.88
N ASN A 155 6.52 15.93 2.34
CA ASN A 155 6.22 17.27 1.83
C ASN A 155 6.81 17.53 0.43
N ARG A 156 7.32 16.48 -0.24
CA ARG A 156 7.86 16.53 -1.60
C ARG A 156 7.39 15.33 -2.40
N SER A 157 6.93 15.56 -3.62
CA SER A 157 6.62 14.50 -4.56
C SER A 157 7.89 13.78 -5.03
N MET A 158 7.78 12.46 -5.29
CA MET A 158 8.82 11.71 -5.97
C MET A 158 8.80 12.10 -7.46
N SER A 159 9.84 12.75 -7.96
CA SER A 159 9.89 13.20 -9.37
C SER A 159 10.58 12.19 -10.29
N SER A 160 11.88 12.01 -10.14
CA SER A 160 12.72 11.08 -10.93
C SER A 160 13.18 9.90 -10.08
N ARG A 161 12.32 9.45 -9.17
CA ARG A 161 12.55 8.36 -8.23
C ARG A 161 11.37 7.42 -8.26
N ALA A 162 11.64 6.12 -8.36
CA ALA A 162 10.63 5.08 -8.31
C ALA A 162 10.99 4.08 -7.22
N PHE A 163 10.00 3.46 -6.63
CA PHE A 163 10.16 2.49 -5.56
C PHE A 163 9.44 1.19 -5.90
N TYR A 164 9.96 0.08 -5.42
CA TYR A 164 9.24 -1.17 -5.28
C TYR A 164 9.67 -1.90 -4.01
N ASP A 165 8.72 -2.58 -3.40
CA ASP A 165 8.97 -3.44 -2.26
C ASP A 165 9.03 -4.89 -2.73
N ALA A 166 10.18 -5.54 -2.56
CA ALA A 166 10.37 -6.97 -2.86
C ALA A 166 10.10 -7.85 -1.63
N ASP A 167 10.04 -7.27 -0.46
CA ASP A 167 9.85 -7.96 0.82
C ASP A 167 8.37 -8.23 1.11
N GLY A 168 7.49 -7.28 0.73
CA GLY A 168 6.08 -7.36 1.04
C GLY A 168 5.18 -6.62 0.04
N GLU A 169 3.88 -6.71 0.25
CA GLU A 169 2.94 -5.78 -0.36
C GLU A 169 2.61 -4.65 0.62
N LEU A 170 2.37 -3.47 0.11
CA LEU A 170 2.12 -2.27 0.91
C LEU A 170 0.63 -1.94 0.91
N LEU A 171 0.01 -1.96 2.08
CA LEU A 171 -1.30 -1.36 2.33
C LEU A 171 -1.06 0.04 2.87
N VAL A 172 -1.40 1.07 2.10
CA VAL A 172 -1.19 2.49 2.45
C VAL A 172 -2.52 3.13 2.80
N VAL A 173 -2.54 3.83 3.94
CA VAL A 173 -3.73 4.46 4.52
C VAL A 173 -3.46 5.96 4.70
N PRO A 174 -3.83 6.81 3.74
CA PRO A 174 -3.71 8.26 3.89
C PRO A 174 -4.58 8.77 5.05
N GLN A 175 -3.98 9.55 5.92
CA GLN A 175 -4.67 10.23 7.01
C GLN A 175 -4.85 11.72 6.71
N GLN A 176 -3.83 12.36 6.14
CA GLN A 176 -3.82 13.76 5.73
C GLN A 176 -3.19 13.88 4.34
N GLY A 177 -3.80 14.69 3.48
CA GLY A 177 -3.34 14.90 2.11
C GLY A 177 -3.65 13.71 1.18
N ARG A 178 -3.91 14.02 -0.09
CA ARG A 178 -4.15 13.02 -1.15
C ARG A 178 -2.83 12.49 -1.68
N LEU A 179 -2.84 11.25 -2.13
CA LEU A 179 -1.71 10.63 -2.82
C LEU A 179 -2.06 10.37 -4.29
N GLY A 180 -1.27 10.90 -5.21
CA GLY A 180 -1.19 10.45 -6.58
C GLY A 180 -0.24 9.24 -6.63
N VAL A 181 -0.78 8.04 -6.79
CA VAL A 181 0.01 6.81 -6.85
C VAL A 181 0.20 6.42 -8.32
N MET A 182 1.38 6.71 -8.85
CA MET A 182 1.76 6.36 -10.22
C MET A 182 2.44 4.99 -10.21
N THR A 183 1.80 3.99 -10.78
CA THR A 183 2.36 2.64 -10.87
C THR A 183 2.67 2.27 -12.32
N GLU A 184 3.46 1.23 -12.53
CA GLU A 184 3.70 0.69 -13.88
C GLU A 184 2.46 0.03 -14.52
N LEU A 185 1.38 -0.19 -13.75
CA LEU A 185 0.10 -0.69 -14.26
C LEU A 185 -0.95 0.41 -14.45
N GLY A 186 -0.67 1.64 -14.02
CA GLY A 186 -1.57 2.78 -14.15
C GLY A 186 -1.55 3.68 -12.92
N ARG A 187 -2.50 4.62 -12.86
CA ARG A 187 -2.53 5.70 -11.89
C ARG A 187 -3.74 5.59 -10.97
N LEU A 188 -3.53 5.91 -9.68
CA LEU A 188 -4.57 5.95 -8.66
C LEU A 188 -4.50 7.28 -7.91
N LEU A 189 -5.62 7.93 -7.70
CA LEU A 189 -5.76 9.00 -6.71
C LEU A 189 -6.35 8.37 -5.44
N VAL A 190 -5.68 8.56 -4.31
CA VAL A 190 -6.08 8.00 -3.03
C VAL A 190 -6.27 9.13 -2.03
N GLU A 191 -7.46 9.23 -1.47
CA GLU A 191 -7.84 10.27 -0.52
C GLU A 191 -7.82 9.75 0.92
N PRO A 192 -7.75 10.64 1.93
CA PRO A 192 -8.04 10.24 3.31
C PRO A 192 -9.38 9.50 3.42
N ARG A 193 -9.39 8.39 4.14
CA ARG A 193 -10.50 7.41 4.23
C ARG A 193 -10.63 6.47 3.02
N GLU A 194 -9.66 6.47 2.13
CA GLU A 194 -9.42 5.39 1.18
C GLU A 194 -8.16 4.62 1.58
N ILE A 195 -8.01 3.42 1.07
CA ILE A 195 -6.77 2.65 1.14
C ILE A 195 -6.29 2.30 -0.26
N VAL A 196 -5.00 2.09 -0.40
CA VAL A 196 -4.43 1.49 -1.60
C VAL A 196 -3.51 0.33 -1.22
N VAL A 197 -3.61 -0.77 -1.95
CA VAL A 197 -2.66 -1.88 -1.85
C VAL A 197 -1.80 -1.89 -3.11
N ILE A 198 -0.49 -1.84 -2.89
CA ILE A 198 0.53 -1.94 -3.94
C ILE A 198 1.19 -3.30 -3.79
N PRO A 199 0.96 -4.23 -4.74
CA PRO A 199 1.49 -5.58 -4.66
C PRO A 199 3.02 -5.61 -4.68
N ARG A 200 3.60 -6.63 -4.06
CA ARG A 200 5.04 -6.88 -4.01
C ARG A 200 5.68 -6.80 -5.40
N GLY A 201 6.74 -6.03 -5.53
CA GLY A 201 7.50 -5.88 -6.77
C GLY A 201 6.94 -4.90 -7.80
N VAL A 202 5.73 -4.39 -7.62
CA VAL A 202 5.16 -3.37 -8.51
C VAL A 202 5.88 -2.04 -8.30
N ARG A 203 6.41 -1.46 -9.38
CA ARG A 203 7.10 -0.17 -9.35
C ARG A 203 6.10 0.96 -9.24
N PHE A 204 6.38 1.92 -8.36
CA PHE A 204 5.53 3.09 -8.19
C PHE A 204 6.32 4.33 -7.77
N ARG A 205 5.69 5.48 -7.87
CA ARG A 205 6.08 6.73 -7.23
C ARG A 205 4.87 7.41 -6.63
N ILE A 206 5.11 8.26 -5.63
CA ILE A 206 4.06 9.04 -4.98
C ILE A 206 4.20 10.51 -5.35
N GLU A 207 3.11 11.10 -5.82
CA GLU A 207 2.94 12.53 -5.99
C GLU A 207 2.02 13.07 -4.90
N LEU A 208 2.29 14.29 -4.43
CA LEU A 208 1.55 14.96 -3.37
C LEU A 208 0.75 16.14 -3.93
N PRO A 209 -0.49 15.92 -4.39
CA PRO A 209 -1.31 17.00 -4.96
C PRO A 209 -1.54 18.16 -3.99
N ASP A 210 -1.62 17.86 -2.69
CA ASP A 210 -1.87 18.85 -1.64
C ASP A 210 -0.58 19.42 -1.02
N GLY A 211 0.58 19.12 -1.62
CA GLY A 211 1.90 19.58 -1.18
C GLY A 211 2.48 18.83 0.01
N ALA A 212 1.67 18.24 0.86
CA ALA A 212 2.11 17.40 1.98
C ALA A 212 1.11 16.28 2.25
N ALA A 213 1.61 15.17 2.80
CA ALA A 213 0.79 14.04 3.20
C ALA A 213 1.37 13.31 4.41
N HIS A 214 0.46 12.73 5.20
CA HIS A 214 0.77 11.89 6.35
C HIS A 214 -0.19 10.70 6.37
N GLY A 215 0.29 9.56 6.86
CA GLY A 215 -0.56 8.38 7.00
C GLY A 215 0.22 7.16 7.46
N TYR A 216 -0.42 6.01 7.32
CA TYR A 216 0.09 4.73 7.81
C TYR A 216 0.37 3.81 6.64
N VAL A 217 1.35 2.93 6.82
CA VAL A 217 1.68 1.86 5.86
C VAL A 217 1.81 0.56 6.63
N CYS A 218 1.10 -0.45 6.18
CA CYS A 218 1.32 -1.82 6.62
C CYS A 218 2.01 -2.59 5.49
N GLU A 219 3.22 -3.06 5.75
CA GLU A 219 3.99 -3.93 4.87
C GLU A 219 3.71 -5.38 5.24
N ASN A 220 2.99 -6.09 4.39
CA ASN A 220 2.62 -7.49 4.61
C ASN A 220 3.68 -8.42 4.04
N PHE A 221 4.41 -9.13 4.88
CA PHE A 221 5.42 -10.12 4.46
C PHE A 221 4.81 -11.46 4.06
N GLY A 222 3.58 -11.72 4.48
CA GLY A 222 2.88 -12.99 4.30
C GLY A 222 2.24 -13.19 2.91
N ALA A 223 1.20 -14.02 2.90
CA ALA A 223 0.38 -14.25 1.72
C ALA A 223 -0.31 -12.95 1.26
N PRO A 224 -0.60 -12.80 -0.04
CA PRO A 224 -1.31 -11.63 -0.53
C PRO A 224 -2.63 -11.40 0.20
N LEU A 225 -2.94 -10.14 0.48
CA LEU A 225 -4.19 -9.73 1.10
C LEU A 225 -5.39 -10.23 0.30
N ARG A 226 -6.39 -10.73 1.00
CA ARG A 226 -7.65 -11.23 0.44
C ARG A 226 -8.84 -10.67 1.22
N LEU A 227 -10.02 -10.78 0.64
CA LEU A 227 -11.26 -10.58 1.37
C LEU A 227 -11.46 -11.73 2.37
N PRO A 228 -12.00 -11.44 3.57
CA PRO A 228 -12.30 -12.47 4.55
C PRO A 228 -13.41 -13.42 4.04
N ASP A 229 -13.39 -14.63 4.53
CA ASP A 229 -14.51 -15.56 4.33
C ASP A 229 -15.74 -15.07 5.10
N LEU A 230 -16.93 -15.33 4.55
CA LEU A 230 -18.18 -14.97 5.22
C LEU A 230 -18.40 -15.89 6.42
N GLY A 231 -18.74 -15.31 7.54
CA GLY A 231 -18.97 -16.01 8.79
C GLY A 231 -19.51 -15.06 9.86
N PRO A 232 -19.61 -15.47 11.13
CA PRO A 232 -20.14 -14.61 12.19
C PRO A 232 -19.46 -13.24 12.27
N ILE A 233 -18.14 -13.18 12.20
CA ILE A 233 -17.38 -11.93 12.19
C ILE A 233 -17.39 -11.29 10.80
N GLY A 234 -17.15 -12.05 9.74
CA GLY A 234 -17.16 -11.55 8.35
C GLY A 234 -18.53 -11.02 7.93
N SER A 235 -19.63 -11.49 8.52
CA SER A 235 -20.98 -10.96 8.26
C SER A 235 -21.33 -9.75 9.11
N ASN A 236 -20.56 -9.40 10.14
CA ASN A 236 -20.73 -8.18 10.91
C ASN A 236 -20.35 -6.93 10.12
N GLY A 237 -19.61 -7.12 9.05
CA GLY A 237 -19.26 -6.07 8.13
C GLY A 237 -18.81 -6.67 6.81
N LEU A 238 -18.97 -5.91 5.74
CA LEU A 238 -18.66 -6.39 4.40
C LEU A 238 -18.02 -5.29 3.56
N ALA A 239 -16.79 -5.57 3.09
CA ALA A 239 -16.21 -4.87 1.97
C ALA A 239 -16.69 -5.54 0.68
N GLY A 240 -17.52 -4.85 -0.10
CA GLY A 240 -18.05 -5.38 -1.37
C GLY A 240 -16.97 -5.47 -2.43
N GLU A 241 -16.83 -6.62 -3.08
CA GLU A 241 -15.80 -6.85 -4.11
C GLU A 241 -15.85 -5.81 -5.23
N ARG A 242 -17.04 -5.37 -5.62
CA ARG A 242 -17.28 -4.38 -6.68
C ARG A 242 -16.76 -2.98 -6.37
N ASP A 243 -16.54 -2.67 -5.09
CA ASP A 243 -16.12 -1.34 -4.62
C ASP A 243 -14.58 -1.17 -4.63
N PHE A 244 -13.85 -2.23 -4.92
CA PHE A 244 -12.42 -2.18 -5.15
C PHE A 244 -12.13 -1.73 -6.58
N CYS A 245 -11.17 -0.82 -6.73
CA CYS A 245 -10.85 -0.19 -8.00
C CYS A 245 -9.39 -0.43 -8.38
N ALA A 246 -9.17 -1.10 -9.52
CA ALA A 246 -7.86 -1.23 -10.15
C ALA A 246 -7.65 -0.11 -11.19
N PRO A 247 -6.40 0.33 -11.46
CA PRO A 247 -6.15 1.37 -12.44
C PRO A 247 -6.38 0.89 -13.87
N VAL A 248 -6.47 1.83 -14.81
CA VAL A 248 -6.34 1.55 -16.25
C VAL A 248 -4.90 1.80 -16.68
N ALA A 249 -4.46 1.14 -17.75
CA ALA A 249 -3.12 1.28 -18.29
C ALA A 249 -2.81 2.74 -18.64
N TRP A 250 -1.62 3.15 -18.29
CA TRP A 250 -1.03 4.44 -18.58
C TRP A 250 0.48 4.26 -18.65
N TYR A 251 1.17 5.04 -19.48
CA TYR A 251 2.60 4.91 -19.61
C TYR A 251 3.32 6.25 -19.85
N GLU A 252 4.61 6.25 -19.56
CA GLU A 252 5.55 7.29 -19.92
C GLU A 252 6.63 6.68 -20.82
N ASP A 253 6.89 7.33 -21.97
CA ASP A 253 8.04 7.01 -22.81
C ASP A 253 9.01 8.19 -22.78
N ARG A 254 9.92 8.13 -21.79
CA ARG A 254 10.89 9.22 -21.54
C ARG A 254 12.28 8.66 -21.33
N ASP A 255 13.23 9.18 -22.07
CA ASP A 255 14.67 9.03 -21.83
C ASP A 255 15.09 10.09 -20.80
N GLU A 256 15.04 9.69 -19.54
CA GLU A 256 15.26 10.55 -18.40
C GLU A 256 16.00 9.76 -17.32
N ARG A 257 16.90 10.42 -16.60
CA ARG A 257 17.60 9.78 -15.48
C ARG A 257 16.65 9.54 -14.32
N TYR A 258 16.51 8.28 -13.94
CA TYR A 258 15.72 7.83 -12.80
C TYR A 258 16.57 7.13 -11.74
N GLU A 259 16.22 7.31 -10.48
CA GLU A 259 16.65 6.44 -9.38
C GLU A 259 15.57 5.38 -9.13
N LEU A 260 15.94 4.11 -9.26
CA LEU A 260 15.09 2.99 -8.86
C LEU A 260 15.52 2.54 -7.48
N VAL A 261 14.63 2.67 -6.49
CA VAL A 261 14.84 2.21 -5.12
C VAL A 261 14.09 0.90 -4.91
N ALA A 262 14.76 -0.08 -4.33
CA ALA A 262 14.20 -1.37 -3.96
C ALA A 262 14.30 -1.58 -2.46
N LYS A 263 13.26 -2.05 -1.82
CA LYS A 263 13.35 -2.66 -0.49
C LYS A 263 13.51 -4.16 -0.66
N PHE A 264 14.60 -4.72 -0.17
CA PHE A 264 14.92 -6.14 -0.27
C PHE A 264 15.72 -6.62 0.94
N GLY A 265 15.24 -7.69 1.59
CA GLY A 265 15.86 -8.26 2.79
C GLY A 265 15.90 -7.26 3.96
N GLY A 266 14.85 -6.46 4.15
CA GLY A 266 14.77 -5.43 5.21
C GLY A 266 15.64 -4.20 4.95
N ALA A 267 16.17 -4.03 3.74
CA ALA A 267 17.14 -3.02 3.40
C ALA A 267 16.77 -2.26 2.13
N LEU A 268 17.15 -0.99 2.04
CA LEU A 268 17.04 -0.20 0.82
C LEU A 268 18.27 -0.39 -0.08
N TRP A 269 17.98 -0.48 -1.36
CA TRP A 269 18.94 -0.59 -2.45
C TRP A 269 18.57 0.40 -3.54
N SER A 270 19.51 1.01 -4.20
CA SER A 270 19.24 1.91 -5.32
C SER A 270 20.06 1.58 -6.56
N ALA A 271 19.49 1.88 -7.71
CA ALA A 271 20.12 1.79 -9.01
C ALA A 271 19.73 2.96 -9.88
N GLN A 272 20.61 3.34 -10.81
CA GLN A 272 20.29 4.33 -11.84
C GLN A 272 19.69 3.65 -13.06
N MET A 273 18.69 4.31 -13.64
CA MET A 273 18.07 4.01 -14.91
C MET A 273 18.19 5.23 -15.82
N ASP A 274 18.28 5.02 -17.12
CA ASP A 274 18.38 6.10 -18.12
C ASP A 274 17.00 6.35 -18.80
N HIS A 275 15.91 5.84 -18.20
CA HIS A 275 14.53 6.00 -18.71
C HIS A 275 13.50 5.84 -17.57
N SER A 276 12.28 6.32 -17.81
CA SER A 276 11.17 6.10 -16.90
C SER A 276 10.83 4.60 -16.77
N PRO A 277 10.67 4.06 -15.55
CA PRO A 277 10.22 2.68 -15.35
C PRO A 277 8.72 2.48 -15.68
N PHE A 278 7.95 3.55 -15.85
CA PHE A 278 6.50 3.53 -16.07
C PHE A 278 6.14 3.41 -17.56
N ASN A 279 6.75 2.44 -18.26
CA ASN A 279 6.66 2.29 -19.70
C ASN A 279 5.84 1.06 -20.14
N VAL A 280 4.91 0.58 -19.29
CA VAL A 280 3.98 -0.50 -19.62
C VAL A 280 2.78 0.06 -20.35
N VAL A 281 2.66 -0.24 -21.63
CA VAL A 281 1.63 0.30 -22.52
C VAL A 281 0.31 -0.45 -22.38
N ALA A 282 0.38 -1.74 -22.07
CA ALA A 282 -0.79 -2.59 -21.88
C ALA A 282 -0.48 -3.71 -20.89
N TRP A 283 -1.52 -4.22 -20.24
CA TRP A 283 -1.37 -5.34 -19.30
C TRP A 283 -2.68 -6.12 -19.16
N ARG A 284 -2.57 -7.36 -18.70
CA ARG A 284 -3.71 -8.19 -18.29
C ARG A 284 -3.32 -9.12 -17.15
N GLY A 285 -4.23 -9.35 -16.23
CA GLY A 285 -4.04 -10.25 -15.11
C GLY A 285 -4.82 -9.85 -13.88
N ASN A 286 -4.49 -10.50 -12.76
CA ASN A 286 -5.11 -10.27 -11.45
C ASN A 286 -4.11 -9.87 -10.36
N TYR A 287 -2.85 -9.66 -10.72
CA TYR A 287 -1.83 -9.12 -9.83
C TYR A 287 -1.64 -7.66 -10.18
N VAL A 288 -2.43 -6.82 -9.52
CA VAL A 288 -2.58 -5.39 -9.83
C VAL A 288 -2.74 -4.59 -8.56
N PRO A 289 -2.29 -3.32 -8.52
CA PRO A 289 -2.63 -2.42 -7.42
C PRO A 289 -4.14 -2.14 -7.42
N TYR A 290 -4.67 -1.89 -6.24
CA TYR A 290 -6.08 -1.54 -6.11
C TYR A 290 -6.31 -0.60 -4.94
N LYS A 291 -7.39 0.19 -4.99
CA LYS A 291 -7.85 1.04 -3.90
C LYS A 291 -9.26 0.66 -3.48
N TYR A 292 -9.61 1.04 -2.24
CA TYR A 292 -10.93 0.86 -1.67
C TYR A 292 -11.32 2.05 -0.81
N ASP A 293 -12.56 2.50 -0.92
CA ASP A 293 -13.13 3.57 -0.09
C ASP A 293 -13.74 2.98 1.17
N LEU A 294 -13.14 3.22 2.32
CA LEU A 294 -13.58 2.71 3.62
C LEU A 294 -14.99 3.18 4.01
N ARG A 295 -15.47 4.26 3.41
CA ARG A 295 -16.85 4.76 3.62
C ARG A 295 -17.91 3.84 3.01
N ARG A 296 -17.51 2.94 2.11
CA ARG A 296 -18.37 1.94 1.46
C ARG A 296 -18.48 0.64 2.24
N PHE A 297 -17.74 0.53 3.33
CA PHE A 297 -17.81 -0.65 4.17
C PHE A 297 -19.18 -0.75 4.84
N ASN A 298 -19.84 -1.90 4.70
CA ASN A 298 -21.15 -2.15 5.27
C ASN A 298 -21.01 -2.74 6.68
N ALA A 299 -21.10 -1.89 7.70
CA ALA A 299 -21.09 -2.34 9.10
C ALA A 299 -22.45 -2.95 9.46
N ILE A 300 -22.45 -4.21 9.89
CA ILE A 300 -23.63 -4.96 10.30
C ILE A 300 -23.52 -5.26 11.80
N GLY A 301 -24.59 -5.04 12.54
CA GLY A 301 -24.64 -5.32 13.97
C GLY A 301 -26.01 -5.83 14.41
N SER A 302 -26.07 -6.52 15.55
CA SER A 302 -27.31 -6.89 16.22
C SER A 302 -27.82 -5.73 17.08
N ILE A 303 -29.15 -5.57 17.17
CA ILE A 303 -29.80 -4.56 18.01
C ILE A 303 -30.59 -5.15 19.19
N SER A 304 -30.91 -6.44 19.17
CA SER A 304 -31.81 -7.07 20.18
C SER A 304 -31.04 -7.76 21.29
N PHE A 305 -30.05 -8.53 20.96
CA PHE A 305 -29.23 -9.22 21.92
C PHE A 305 -27.77 -8.93 21.66
N ASP A 306 -26.98 -8.90 22.72
CA ASP A 306 -25.55 -8.83 22.62
C ASP A 306 -25.02 -10.12 21.99
N HIS A 307 -24.16 -10.03 20.99
CA HIS A 307 -23.40 -11.17 20.52
C HIS A 307 -22.07 -11.22 21.27
N PRO A 308 -21.52 -12.42 21.51
CA PRO A 308 -20.36 -12.60 22.39
C PRO A 308 -19.07 -12.02 21.85
N ASP A 309 -19.00 -11.79 20.54
CA ASP A 309 -17.78 -11.32 19.88
C ASP A 309 -17.74 -9.79 19.77
N PRO A 310 -16.55 -9.18 19.81
CA PRO A 310 -16.39 -7.75 19.58
C PRO A 310 -16.85 -7.36 18.17
N SER A 311 -17.25 -6.09 18.02
CA SER A 311 -17.57 -5.54 16.71
C SER A 311 -16.27 -5.33 15.92
N ILE A 312 -15.85 -6.36 15.20
CA ILE A 312 -14.66 -6.35 14.34
C ILE A 312 -15.12 -6.20 12.90
N TYR A 313 -14.61 -5.18 12.21
CA TYR A 313 -14.97 -4.86 10.84
C TYR A 313 -13.78 -5.14 9.94
N LEU A 314 -13.59 -6.41 9.60
CA LEU A 314 -12.48 -6.92 8.82
C LEU A 314 -12.65 -6.57 7.34
N VAL A 315 -11.72 -5.80 6.81
CA VAL A 315 -11.70 -5.36 5.40
C VAL A 315 -10.87 -6.31 4.54
N LEU A 316 -9.64 -6.58 4.99
CA LEU A 316 -8.67 -7.44 4.29
C LEU A 316 -7.90 -8.26 5.32
N GLN A 317 -7.48 -9.46 4.93
CA GLN A 317 -6.64 -10.33 5.77
C GLN A 317 -5.54 -11.02 4.96
N SER A 318 -4.45 -11.37 5.65
CA SER A 318 -3.41 -12.28 5.20
C SER A 318 -3.36 -13.46 6.14
N ILE A 319 -3.75 -14.63 5.65
CA ILE A 319 -3.84 -15.86 6.45
C ILE A 319 -2.50 -16.60 6.51
N THR A 320 -2.33 -17.42 7.55
CA THR A 320 -1.23 -18.38 7.65
C THR A 320 -1.74 -19.81 7.55
N ASP A 321 -0.82 -20.79 7.50
CA ASP A 321 -1.13 -22.22 7.56
C ASP A 321 -1.41 -22.69 9.00
N THR A 322 -1.22 -21.84 10.00
CA THR A 322 -1.49 -22.15 11.42
C THR A 322 -2.93 -21.80 11.74
N PRO A 323 -3.80 -22.78 12.04
CA PRO A 323 -5.19 -22.50 12.38
C PRO A 323 -5.32 -21.52 13.55
N GLY A 324 -6.14 -20.48 13.39
CA GLY A 324 -6.40 -19.47 14.42
C GLY A 324 -5.30 -18.41 14.57
N VAL A 325 -4.36 -18.36 13.64
CA VAL A 325 -3.31 -17.34 13.61
C VAL A 325 -3.23 -16.74 12.21
N ASP A 326 -3.63 -15.50 12.07
CA ASP A 326 -3.43 -14.73 10.84
C ASP A 326 -2.09 -13.97 10.88
N SER A 327 -1.51 -13.73 9.72
CA SER A 327 -0.32 -12.90 9.58
C SER A 327 -0.66 -11.43 9.79
N LEU A 328 -1.81 -11.03 9.28
CA LEU A 328 -2.31 -9.66 9.34
C LEU A 328 -3.82 -9.62 9.13
N ASP A 329 -4.51 -8.86 9.97
CA ASP A 329 -5.88 -8.43 9.79
C ASP A 329 -5.94 -6.92 9.71
N PHE A 330 -6.46 -6.39 8.60
CA PHE A 330 -6.77 -4.98 8.48
C PHE A 330 -8.24 -4.75 8.81
N VAL A 331 -8.48 -4.21 10.00
CA VAL A 331 -9.80 -3.89 10.53
C VAL A 331 -10.04 -2.40 10.59
N ILE A 332 -11.30 -1.99 10.59
CA ILE A 332 -11.70 -0.59 10.76
C ILE A 332 -12.77 -0.46 11.85
N PHE A 333 -12.85 0.72 12.41
CA PHE A 333 -13.94 1.14 13.29
C PHE A 333 -14.62 2.37 12.66
N PRO A 334 -15.55 2.14 11.71
CA PRO A 334 -16.27 3.23 11.06
C PRO A 334 -17.31 3.84 11.99
N PRO A 335 -17.92 5.00 11.66
CA PRO A 335 -19.11 5.49 12.34
C PRO A 335 -20.18 4.40 12.40
N ARG A 336 -20.69 4.10 13.59
CA ARG A 336 -21.64 3.01 13.85
C ARG A 336 -22.43 3.23 15.13
N TRP A 337 -23.53 2.51 15.27
CA TRP A 337 -24.29 2.46 16.51
C TRP A 337 -23.61 1.49 17.49
N VAL A 338 -23.30 1.97 18.69
CA VAL A 338 -22.72 1.17 19.77
C VAL A 338 -23.68 0.88 20.91
N ALA A 339 -24.86 1.54 20.92
CA ALA A 339 -25.93 1.26 21.87
C ALA A 339 -26.91 0.26 21.27
N MET A 340 -27.22 -0.80 22.01
CA MET A 340 -28.20 -1.84 21.68
C MET A 340 -29.14 -2.05 22.83
N GLU A 341 -30.20 -2.87 22.64
CA GLU A 341 -31.14 -3.20 23.69
C GLU A 341 -30.39 -3.80 24.90
N HIS A 342 -30.54 -3.18 26.05
CA HIS A 342 -29.88 -3.53 27.31
C HIS A 342 -28.34 -3.51 27.30
N THR A 343 -27.71 -3.03 26.25
CA THR A 343 -26.26 -3.06 26.10
C THR A 343 -25.72 -1.76 25.51
N PHE A 344 -24.72 -1.18 26.16
CA PHE A 344 -23.85 -0.17 25.58
C PHE A 344 -22.54 -0.84 25.19
N ARG A 345 -22.12 -0.75 23.93
CA ARG A 345 -21.01 -1.52 23.35
C ARG A 345 -19.84 -0.70 22.89
N PRO A 346 -19.10 -0.01 23.75
CA PRO A 346 -17.67 0.16 23.46
C PRO A 346 -16.97 -1.21 23.54
N PRO A 347 -15.77 -1.35 22.95
CA PRO A 347 -14.98 -2.58 23.13
C PRO A 347 -14.81 -2.85 24.63
N TRP A 348 -15.17 -4.05 25.09
CA TRP A 348 -14.96 -4.42 26.48
C TRP A 348 -13.49 -4.70 26.77
N PHE A 349 -13.12 -4.76 28.05
CA PHE A 349 -11.79 -5.18 28.46
C PHE A 349 -11.49 -6.59 27.98
N HIS A 350 -10.37 -6.78 27.30
CA HIS A 350 -9.99 -8.07 26.74
C HIS A 350 -8.47 -8.26 26.63
N ARG A 351 -8.08 -9.45 26.27
CA ARG A 351 -6.72 -9.85 25.90
C ARG A 351 -6.83 -10.83 24.74
N ASN A 352 -6.00 -10.71 23.74
CA ASN A 352 -6.00 -11.65 22.62
C ASN A 352 -4.57 -12.04 22.21
N VAL A 353 -4.45 -13.04 21.35
CA VAL A 353 -3.19 -13.57 20.85
C VAL A 353 -2.53 -12.62 19.83
N ALA A 354 -3.29 -11.76 19.18
CA ALA A 354 -2.77 -10.78 18.24
C ALA A 354 -2.29 -9.51 18.97
N SER A 355 -1.29 -8.86 18.42
CA SER A 355 -0.99 -7.46 18.76
C SER A 355 -1.88 -6.56 17.92
N GLU A 356 -2.30 -5.42 18.47
CA GLU A 356 -3.20 -4.48 17.82
C GLU A 356 -2.52 -3.12 17.65
N PHE A 357 -2.23 -2.74 16.42
CA PHE A 357 -1.80 -1.39 16.09
C PHE A 357 -3.00 -0.59 15.59
N MET A 358 -3.30 0.52 16.26
CA MET A 358 -4.42 1.39 15.91
C MET A 358 -3.91 2.75 15.43
N GLY A 359 -4.42 3.21 14.29
CA GLY A 359 -4.23 4.56 13.79
C GLY A 359 -5.58 5.29 13.70
N LEU A 360 -5.65 6.54 14.15
CA LEU A 360 -6.87 7.34 14.02
C LEU A 360 -6.80 8.19 12.73
N ILE A 361 -7.66 7.86 11.77
CA ILE A 361 -7.71 8.57 10.48
C ILE A 361 -8.50 9.89 10.64
N HIS A 362 -9.68 9.83 11.30
CA HIS A 362 -10.58 10.97 11.37
C HIS A 362 -11.52 10.83 12.57
N GLY A 363 -11.97 11.97 13.12
CA GLY A 363 -12.98 12.02 14.18
C GLY A 363 -12.40 11.75 15.57
N THR A 364 -13.21 11.14 16.40
CA THR A 364 -12.89 10.78 17.79
C THR A 364 -13.19 9.31 18.00
N TYR A 365 -12.28 8.61 18.65
CA TYR A 365 -12.49 7.22 19.01
C TYR A 365 -13.36 7.14 20.28
N ASP A 366 -14.43 6.35 20.24
CA ASP A 366 -15.44 6.25 21.27
C ASP A 366 -14.92 5.80 22.64
N ALA A 367 -13.92 4.95 22.66
CA ALA A 367 -13.31 4.43 23.88
C ALA A 367 -12.20 5.32 24.46
N LYS A 368 -11.75 6.35 23.74
CA LYS A 368 -10.63 7.22 24.14
C LYS A 368 -10.87 8.65 23.67
N ALA A 369 -11.75 9.37 24.38
CA ALA A 369 -12.12 10.73 24.03
C ALA A 369 -10.96 11.73 24.14
N GLU A 370 -9.92 11.43 24.93
CA GLU A 370 -8.78 12.31 25.15
C GLU A 370 -7.45 11.63 24.80
N GLY A 371 -6.52 12.40 24.25
CA GLY A 371 -5.13 11.99 24.01
C GLY A 371 -4.92 11.02 22.83
N PHE A 372 -5.96 10.61 22.10
CA PHE A 372 -5.84 9.85 20.86
C PHE A 372 -6.47 10.66 19.73
N VAL A 373 -5.64 11.37 18.99
CA VAL A 373 -6.04 12.34 17.96
C VAL A 373 -5.72 11.81 16.56
N PRO A 374 -6.38 12.33 15.50
CA PRO A 374 -6.07 11.94 14.12
C PRO A 374 -4.59 12.07 13.78
N GLY A 375 -4.01 11.03 13.16
CA GLY A 375 -2.59 10.90 12.88
C GLY A 375 -1.79 10.25 14.02
N GLY A 376 -2.36 10.12 15.20
CA GLY A 376 -1.76 9.38 16.31
C GLY A 376 -1.92 7.86 16.16
N ALA A 377 -1.18 7.11 16.98
CA ALA A 377 -1.20 5.65 16.97
C ALA A 377 -1.12 5.07 18.38
N SER A 378 -1.60 3.84 18.54
CA SER A 378 -1.38 3.03 19.74
C SER A 378 -1.03 1.60 19.36
N LEU A 379 -0.29 0.92 20.24
CA LEU A 379 0.04 -0.50 20.11
C LEU A 379 -0.32 -1.21 21.42
N HIS A 380 -1.11 -2.26 21.29
CA HIS A 380 -1.41 -3.20 22.36
C HIS A 380 -0.77 -4.54 21.99
N ASN A 381 0.28 -4.90 22.69
CA ASN A 381 1.01 -6.13 22.39
C ASN A 381 0.20 -7.36 22.76
N CYS A 382 0.55 -8.50 22.14
CA CYS A 382 -0.02 -9.82 22.40
C CYS A 382 -0.24 -10.05 23.91
N MET A 383 -1.45 -10.48 24.28
CA MET A 383 -1.89 -10.75 25.66
C MET A 383 -1.81 -9.55 26.63
N THR A 384 -1.56 -8.35 26.15
CA THR A 384 -1.70 -7.13 26.96
C THR A 384 -3.17 -6.84 27.21
N GLY A 385 -3.57 -6.71 28.48
CA GLY A 385 -4.93 -6.32 28.85
C GLY A 385 -5.22 -4.88 28.41
N HIS A 386 -6.29 -4.71 27.64
CA HIS A 386 -6.73 -3.41 27.16
C HIS A 386 -8.25 -3.37 26.98
N GLY A 387 -8.78 -2.24 26.64
CA GLY A 387 -10.22 -2.03 26.50
C GLY A 387 -10.58 -0.60 26.82
N PRO A 388 -11.92 -0.27 26.96
CA PRO A 388 -12.52 1.01 26.60
C PRO A 388 -11.80 2.19 27.08
#